data_a17fa382d28bad3cd0146de174d9e40d
#
_entry.id   a17fa382d28bad3cd0146de174d9e40d
#
_cell.length_a   1.000
_cell.length_b   1.000
_cell.length_c   1.000
_cell.angle_alpha   90.00
_cell.angle_beta   90.00
_cell.angle_gamma   90.00
#
_symmetry.space_group_name_H-M   'P 1'
#
loop_
_entity.id
_entity.type
_entity.pdbx_description
1 polymer ?
#
loop_
_entity_poly.entity_id
_entity_poly.type
_entity_poly.pdbx_seq_one_letter_code
_entity_poly.pdbx_strand_id
1 'polypeptide(L)'
;MAAGIEVIACTGRPFPGALPWVRKLGLEGPIICYQGAQVRSPDGDMILDHGVKHDLAMEVIRFARERDLHVQAYRDDQLLVERDRPEAHEYAGHAGMAIHVVGNLDEGMGPTTPKLVIVAASATLEQLLPEVRRRWAGRLNAATSMPTYLEFTSVESDKATALQFLCERMGVAQAECVAVGDGRNDASMIAWAGLGVAIEGSPPEVQAAAERTIPGPGRGGIKQLADLLLRP
;
A
#
# COMPACT_ATOMS: atom_id res chain seq x y z
N MET A 1 -3.94 -24.40 0.68
CA MET A 1 -2.70 -25.16 0.98
C MET A 1 -3.04 -26.40 1.80
N ALA A 2 -2.13 -27.40 1.89
CA ALA A 2 -2.43 -28.71 2.50
C ALA A 2 -2.92 -28.69 3.96
N ALA A 3 -2.72 -27.59 4.70
CA ALA A 3 -3.12 -27.46 6.10
C ALA A 3 -4.40 -26.60 6.30
N GLY A 4 -5.12 -26.24 5.23
CA GLY A 4 -6.31 -25.37 5.32
C GLY A 4 -6.01 -23.90 5.63
N ILE A 5 -4.74 -23.47 5.61
CA ILE A 5 -4.34 -22.08 5.82
C ILE A 5 -4.22 -21.41 4.45
N GLU A 6 -4.98 -20.33 4.23
CA GLU A 6 -4.81 -19.43 3.10
C GLU A 6 -3.75 -18.38 3.43
N VAL A 7 -2.85 -18.11 2.49
CA VAL A 7 -1.78 -17.10 2.64
C VAL A 7 -1.99 -16.00 1.60
N ILE A 8 -2.18 -14.77 2.07
CA ILE A 8 -2.48 -13.59 1.26
C ILE A 8 -1.32 -12.60 1.33
N ALA A 9 -0.94 -12.06 0.17
CA ALA A 9 0.01 -10.96 0.11
C ALA A 9 -0.69 -9.63 0.41
N CYS A 10 -0.16 -8.88 1.39
CA CYS A 10 -0.62 -7.53 1.75
C CYS A 10 0.54 -6.55 1.65
N THR A 11 0.49 -5.59 0.71
CA THR A 11 1.64 -4.74 0.38
C THR A 11 1.26 -3.30 0.01
N GLY A 12 2.18 -2.35 0.25
CA GLY A 12 2.09 -1.00 -0.29
C GLY A 12 2.50 -0.90 -1.76
N ARG A 13 3.05 -1.96 -2.36
CA ARG A 13 3.45 -1.96 -3.77
C ARG A 13 2.24 -1.82 -4.69
N PRO A 14 2.42 -1.22 -5.89
CA PRO A 14 1.49 -1.37 -7.01
C PRO A 14 1.30 -2.84 -7.37
N PHE A 15 0.11 -3.18 -7.90
CA PHE A 15 -0.21 -4.55 -8.29
C PHE A 15 0.84 -5.19 -9.23
N PRO A 16 1.32 -4.51 -10.32
CA PRO A 16 2.35 -5.07 -11.19
C PRO A 16 3.68 -5.35 -10.47
N GLY A 17 4.00 -4.54 -9.45
CA GLY A 17 5.20 -4.74 -8.63
C GLY A 17 5.05 -5.83 -7.57
N ALA A 18 3.83 -6.18 -7.19
CA ALA A 18 3.54 -7.25 -6.23
C ALA A 18 3.41 -8.63 -6.89
N LEU A 19 2.75 -8.70 -8.03
CA LEU A 19 2.37 -9.95 -8.72
C LEU A 19 3.55 -10.91 -8.99
N PRO A 20 4.75 -10.47 -9.43
CA PRO A 20 5.88 -11.38 -9.64
C PRO A 20 6.31 -12.11 -8.36
N TRP A 21 6.20 -11.44 -7.21
CA TRP A 21 6.53 -12.04 -5.91
C TRP A 21 5.46 -13.05 -5.46
N VAL A 22 4.20 -12.71 -5.64
CA VAL A 22 3.06 -13.59 -5.36
C VAL A 22 3.18 -14.89 -6.15
N ARG A 23 3.45 -14.79 -7.45
CA ARG A 23 3.68 -15.95 -8.33
C ARG A 23 4.91 -16.77 -7.94
N LYS A 24 6.01 -16.09 -7.59
CA LYS A 24 7.24 -16.76 -7.13
C LYS A 24 7.04 -17.54 -5.83
N LEU A 25 6.15 -17.06 -4.96
CA LEU A 25 5.79 -17.72 -3.71
C LEU A 25 4.71 -18.79 -3.87
N GLY A 26 4.14 -18.94 -5.07
CA GLY A 26 3.05 -19.89 -5.33
C GLY A 26 1.77 -19.55 -4.59
N LEU A 27 1.50 -18.26 -4.32
CA LEU A 27 0.26 -17.80 -3.71
C LEU A 27 -0.81 -17.65 -4.79
N GLU A 28 -2.00 -18.21 -4.52
CA GLU A 28 -3.13 -18.23 -5.46
C GLU A 28 -4.29 -17.33 -5.00
N GLY A 29 -4.24 -16.86 -3.76
CA GLY A 29 -5.26 -15.99 -3.17
C GLY A 29 -5.19 -14.54 -3.66
N PRO A 30 -6.19 -13.72 -3.28
CA PRO A 30 -6.22 -12.29 -3.58
C PRO A 30 -4.99 -11.54 -3.06
N ILE A 31 -4.70 -10.40 -3.68
CA ILE A 31 -3.57 -9.54 -3.33
C ILE A 31 -4.10 -8.21 -2.83
N ILE A 32 -3.78 -7.84 -1.60
CA ILE A 32 -3.97 -6.48 -1.10
C ILE A 32 -2.77 -5.64 -1.55
N CYS A 33 -2.99 -4.63 -2.36
CA CYS A 33 -1.96 -3.77 -2.93
C CYS A 33 -2.28 -2.27 -2.73
N TYR A 34 -1.35 -1.39 -3.09
CA TYR A 34 -1.48 0.06 -2.94
C TYR A 34 -1.90 0.48 -1.51
N GLN A 35 -1.27 -0.09 -0.46
CA GLN A 35 -1.57 0.23 0.96
C GLN A 35 -3.01 -0.14 1.39
N GLY A 36 -3.66 -1.09 0.73
CA GLY A 36 -5.06 -1.45 1.00
C GLY A 36 -6.07 -0.69 0.12
N ALA A 37 -5.59 0.18 -0.80
CA ALA A 37 -6.49 0.86 -1.75
C ALA A 37 -7.14 -0.11 -2.72
N GLN A 38 -6.48 -1.21 -3.06
CA GLN A 38 -7.02 -2.21 -3.98
C GLN A 38 -6.82 -3.63 -3.47
N VAL A 39 -7.82 -4.47 -3.73
CA VAL A 39 -7.71 -5.92 -3.67
C VAL A 39 -7.93 -6.47 -5.06
N ARG A 40 -7.01 -7.29 -5.54
CA ARG A 40 -7.00 -7.85 -6.89
C ARG A 40 -6.88 -9.38 -6.85
N SER A 41 -7.50 -10.07 -7.81
CA SER A 41 -7.18 -11.47 -8.07
C SER A 41 -5.76 -11.59 -8.66
N PRO A 42 -5.10 -12.77 -8.59
CA PRO A 42 -3.82 -13.00 -9.28
C PRO A 42 -3.91 -12.82 -10.81
N ASP A 43 -5.12 -12.95 -11.38
CA ASP A 43 -5.40 -12.73 -12.80
C ASP A 43 -5.61 -11.25 -13.15
N GLY A 44 -5.69 -10.38 -12.13
CA GLY A 44 -5.78 -8.95 -12.30
C GLY A 44 -7.18 -8.37 -12.15
N ASP A 45 -8.21 -9.18 -11.83
CA ASP A 45 -9.56 -8.66 -11.62
C ASP A 45 -9.65 -7.80 -10.37
N MET A 46 -10.35 -6.68 -10.46
CA MET A 46 -10.60 -5.80 -9.33
C MET A 46 -11.68 -6.41 -8.42
N ILE A 47 -11.33 -6.63 -7.15
CA ILE A 47 -12.23 -7.17 -6.12
C ILE A 47 -12.70 -6.05 -5.21
N LEU A 48 -11.81 -5.10 -4.86
CA LEU A 48 -12.08 -3.91 -4.08
C LEU A 48 -11.28 -2.74 -4.64
N ASP A 49 -11.91 -1.55 -4.76
CA ASP A 49 -11.24 -0.29 -5.11
C ASP A 49 -11.68 0.83 -4.15
N HIS A 50 -10.80 1.20 -3.24
CA HIS A 50 -10.87 2.34 -2.33
C HIS A 50 -9.93 3.46 -2.79
N GLY A 51 -9.82 3.67 -4.10
CA GLY A 51 -8.98 4.72 -4.66
C GLY A 51 -9.42 6.13 -4.30
N VAL A 52 -8.51 7.08 -4.46
CA VAL A 52 -8.79 8.52 -4.36
C VAL A 52 -9.69 8.92 -5.51
N LYS A 53 -10.84 9.53 -5.20
CA LYS A 53 -11.79 10.03 -6.20
C LYS A 53 -11.17 11.13 -7.04
N HIS A 54 -11.56 11.20 -8.31
CA HIS A 54 -11.03 12.14 -9.30
C HIS A 54 -10.95 13.59 -8.81
N ASP A 55 -12.02 14.12 -8.24
CA ASP A 55 -12.07 15.52 -7.77
C ASP A 55 -11.01 15.81 -6.70
N LEU A 56 -10.84 14.89 -5.74
CA LEU A 56 -9.82 14.99 -4.70
C LEU A 56 -8.41 14.83 -5.27
N ALA A 57 -8.23 13.92 -6.21
CA ALA A 57 -6.96 13.74 -6.91
C ALA A 57 -6.56 15.01 -7.66
N MET A 58 -7.51 15.67 -8.33
CA MET A 58 -7.28 16.93 -9.02
C MET A 58 -6.96 18.10 -8.08
N GLU A 59 -7.45 18.08 -6.84
CA GLU A 59 -6.99 19.06 -5.84
C GLU A 59 -5.48 18.89 -5.52
N VAL A 60 -5.02 17.63 -5.37
CA VAL A 60 -3.60 17.33 -5.12
C VAL A 60 -2.75 17.68 -6.34
N ILE A 61 -3.22 17.35 -7.54
CA ILE A 61 -2.51 17.65 -8.79
C ILE A 61 -2.36 19.17 -8.98
N ARG A 62 -3.43 19.95 -8.76
CA ARG A 62 -3.37 21.42 -8.82
C ARG A 62 -2.40 21.99 -7.79
N PHE A 63 -2.43 21.48 -6.56
CA PHE A 63 -1.49 21.87 -5.51
C PHE A 63 -0.02 21.66 -5.91
N ALA A 64 0.28 20.52 -6.55
CA ALA A 64 1.61 20.22 -7.05
C ALA A 64 2.01 21.13 -8.23
N ARG A 65 1.10 21.35 -9.20
CA ARG A 65 1.30 22.24 -10.36
C ARG A 65 1.64 23.67 -9.94
N GLU A 66 0.92 24.23 -8.97
CA GLU A 66 1.13 25.59 -8.43
C GLU A 66 2.52 25.78 -7.82
N ARG A 67 3.18 24.69 -7.46
CA ARG A 67 4.51 24.68 -6.80
C ARG A 67 5.61 24.10 -7.69
N ASP A 68 5.30 23.83 -8.96
CA ASP A 68 6.16 23.12 -9.93
C ASP A 68 6.74 21.80 -9.39
N LEU A 69 5.97 21.09 -8.55
CA LEU A 69 6.34 19.79 -8.01
C LEU A 69 5.94 18.67 -8.98
N HIS A 70 6.78 17.63 -9.05
CA HIS A 70 6.40 16.41 -9.76
C HIS A 70 5.29 15.69 -9.00
N VAL A 71 4.19 15.38 -9.70
CA VAL A 71 3.09 14.56 -9.20
C VAL A 71 2.76 13.46 -10.21
N GLN A 72 2.41 12.31 -9.71
CA GLN A 72 2.03 11.15 -10.49
C GLN A 72 0.80 10.46 -9.92
N ALA A 73 0.04 9.82 -10.81
CA ALA A 73 -1.16 9.06 -10.53
C ALA A 73 -1.07 7.68 -11.18
N TYR A 74 -2.10 6.86 -11.00
CA TYR A 74 -2.14 5.50 -11.54
C TYR A 74 -3.49 5.23 -12.18
N ARG A 75 -3.49 4.52 -13.31
CA ARG A 75 -4.67 3.96 -13.97
C ARG A 75 -4.28 2.68 -14.69
N ASP A 76 -5.09 1.66 -14.59
CA ASP A 76 -4.91 0.38 -15.29
C ASP A 76 -3.48 -0.19 -15.14
N ASP A 77 -2.96 -0.15 -13.91
CA ASP A 77 -1.60 -0.57 -13.55
C ASP A 77 -0.46 0.23 -14.22
N GLN A 78 -0.77 1.39 -14.81
CA GLN A 78 0.20 2.30 -15.41
C GLN A 78 0.53 3.44 -14.45
N LEU A 79 1.80 3.85 -14.45
CA LEU A 79 2.27 5.05 -13.76
C LEU A 79 2.12 6.24 -14.71
N LEU A 80 1.18 7.13 -14.41
CA LEU A 80 0.86 8.29 -15.23
C LEU A 80 1.56 9.53 -14.73
N VAL A 81 2.21 10.26 -15.64
CA VAL A 81 2.86 11.55 -15.37
C VAL A 81 2.49 12.58 -16.45
N GLU A 82 2.51 13.86 -16.10
CA GLU A 82 2.24 14.92 -17.08
C GLU A 82 3.44 15.21 -17.99
N ARG A 83 4.64 15.10 -17.42
CA ARG A 83 5.89 15.40 -18.10
C ARG A 83 6.93 14.35 -17.77
N ASP A 84 7.80 14.09 -18.70
CA ASP A 84 9.00 13.28 -18.46
C ASP A 84 9.98 14.10 -17.60
N ARG A 85 10.17 13.65 -16.36
CA ARG A 85 11.06 14.30 -15.38
C ARG A 85 11.94 13.27 -14.68
N PRO A 86 13.14 13.65 -14.20
CA PRO A 86 14.02 12.75 -13.46
C PRO A 86 13.36 12.09 -12.25
N GLU A 87 12.49 12.82 -11.54
CA GLU A 87 11.74 12.34 -10.38
C GLU A 87 10.81 11.18 -10.74
N ALA A 88 10.23 11.21 -11.94
CA ALA A 88 9.39 10.11 -12.44
C ALA A 88 10.23 8.84 -12.65
N HIS A 89 11.41 8.96 -13.21
CA HIS A 89 12.32 7.82 -13.46
C HIS A 89 12.86 7.23 -12.16
N GLU A 90 13.21 8.08 -11.18
CA GLU A 90 13.64 7.63 -9.86
C GLU A 90 12.55 6.75 -9.22
N TYR A 91 11.32 7.26 -9.18
CA TYR A 91 10.20 6.52 -8.61
C TYR A 91 9.89 5.24 -9.39
N ALA A 92 9.81 5.33 -10.72
CA ALA A 92 9.50 4.19 -11.58
C ALA A 92 10.49 3.03 -11.40
N GLY A 93 11.78 3.35 -11.24
CA GLY A 93 12.83 2.37 -10.94
C GLY A 93 12.58 1.63 -9.61
N HIS A 94 12.18 2.35 -8.55
CA HIS A 94 11.84 1.74 -7.27
C HIS A 94 10.53 0.95 -7.30
N ALA A 95 9.53 1.45 -8.02
CA ALA A 95 8.22 0.80 -8.13
C ALA A 95 8.20 -0.40 -9.07
N GLY A 96 9.21 -0.53 -9.96
CA GLY A 96 9.25 -1.55 -11.01
C GLY A 96 8.17 -1.33 -12.07
N MET A 97 7.90 -0.07 -12.43
CA MET A 97 6.83 0.32 -13.36
C MET A 97 7.36 1.13 -14.55
N ALA A 98 6.67 1.02 -15.68
CA ALA A 98 6.91 1.90 -16.82
C ALA A 98 6.18 3.24 -16.63
N ILE A 99 6.79 4.32 -17.11
CA ILE A 99 6.21 5.66 -17.12
C ILE A 99 5.36 5.84 -18.37
N HIS A 100 4.15 6.41 -18.19
CA HIS A 100 3.28 6.84 -19.27
C HIS A 100 3.06 8.35 -19.19
N VAL A 101 3.66 9.09 -20.15
CA VAL A 101 3.49 10.54 -20.25
C VAL A 101 2.16 10.83 -20.93
N VAL A 102 1.22 11.37 -20.17
CA VAL A 102 -0.15 11.66 -20.65
C VAL A 102 -0.37 13.15 -20.99
N GLY A 103 0.57 14.03 -20.64
CA GLY A 103 0.47 15.47 -20.88
C GLY A 103 -0.48 16.18 -19.92
N ASN A 104 -1.64 15.60 -19.64
CA ASN A 104 -2.65 16.12 -18.71
C ASN A 104 -3.24 14.98 -17.86
N LEU A 105 -2.99 14.98 -16.56
CA LEU A 105 -3.50 13.96 -15.65
C LEU A 105 -5.02 14.03 -15.48
N ASP A 106 -5.65 15.18 -15.67
CA ASP A 106 -7.12 15.34 -15.62
C ASP A 106 -7.82 14.44 -16.66
N GLU A 107 -7.27 14.41 -17.86
CA GLU A 107 -7.79 13.59 -18.97
C GLU A 107 -7.25 12.14 -18.92
N GLY A 108 -6.01 11.98 -18.45
CA GLY A 108 -5.32 10.69 -18.40
C GLY A 108 -5.80 9.78 -17.28
N MET A 109 -6.18 10.34 -16.14
CA MET A 109 -6.61 9.60 -14.96
C MET A 109 -8.10 9.22 -15.07
N GLY A 110 -8.47 8.04 -14.61
CA GLY A 110 -9.86 7.59 -14.56
C GLY A 110 -10.67 8.22 -13.41
N PRO A 111 -11.83 7.66 -13.08
CA PRO A 111 -12.71 8.16 -11.99
C PRO A 111 -12.07 8.04 -10.60
N THR A 112 -11.11 7.14 -10.45
CA THR A 112 -10.31 6.94 -9.24
C THR A 112 -8.85 6.71 -9.59
N THR A 113 -7.97 6.94 -8.63
CA THR A 113 -6.56 6.48 -8.66
C THR A 113 -6.24 5.83 -7.31
N PRO A 114 -5.54 4.68 -7.26
CA PRO A 114 -5.25 4.01 -5.99
C PRO A 114 -4.42 4.88 -5.04
N LYS A 115 -3.57 5.75 -5.58
CA LYS A 115 -2.83 6.77 -4.83
C LYS A 115 -2.29 7.86 -5.75
N LEU A 116 -1.85 8.96 -5.16
CA LEU A 116 -0.98 9.93 -5.82
C LEU A 116 0.35 10.01 -5.06
N VAL A 117 1.42 10.37 -5.77
CA VAL A 117 2.73 10.60 -5.14
C VAL A 117 3.29 11.91 -5.65
N ILE A 118 3.67 12.79 -4.74
CA ILE A 118 4.53 13.93 -5.03
C ILE A 118 5.96 13.49 -4.74
N VAL A 119 6.84 13.64 -5.72
CA VAL A 119 8.27 13.35 -5.59
C VAL A 119 9.04 14.67 -5.56
N ALA A 120 9.76 14.92 -4.48
CA ALA A 120 10.57 16.12 -4.30
C ALA A 120 11.68 15.89 -3.27
N ALA A 121 12.60 16.86 -3.13
CA ALA A 121 13.62 16.81 -2.09
C ALA A 121 13.00 16.69 -0.69
N SER A 122 13.63 15.92 0.21
CA SER A 122 13.15 15.66 1.57
C SER A 122 12.82 16.96 2.34
N ALA A 123 13.70 17.95 2.28
CA ALA A 123 13.50 19.25 2.95
C ALA A 123 12.23 19.97 2.43
N THR A 124 11.92 19.85 1.14
CA THR A 124 10.70 20.42 0.56
C THR A 124 9.46 19.70 1.10
N LEU A 125 9.48 18.38 1.13
CA LEU A 125 8.34 17.58 1.62
C LEU A 125 8.12 17.78 3.12
N GLU A 126 9.18 17.88 3.92
CA GLU A 126 9.09 18.18 5.36
C GLU A 126 8.41 19.52 5.64
N GLN A 127 8.71 20.55 4.83
CA GLN A 127 8.06 21.86 4.93
C GLN A 127 6.60 21.85 4.51
N LEU A 128 6.25 21.05 3.50
CA LEU A 128 4.88 20.94 2.97
C LEU A 128 3.97 20.06 3.83
N LEU A 129 4.51 19.07 4.52
CA LEU A 129 3.72 18.06 5.22
C LEU A 129 2.69 18.62 6.24
N PRO A 130 3.01 19.67 7.05
CA PRO A 130 2.01 20.25 7.95
C PRO A 130 0.84 20.94 7.21
N GLU A 131 1.13 21.63 6.10
CA GLU A 131 0.09 22.24 5.24
C GLU A 131 -0.79 21.16 4.61
N VAL A 132 -0.16 20.15 4.03
CA VAL A 132 -0.82 19.03 3.37
C VAL A 132 -1.76 18.29 4.33
N ARG A 133 -1.28 17.93 5.52
CA ARG A 133 -2.08 17.23 6.53
C ARG A 133 -3.29 18.06 6.98
N ARG A 134 -3.13 19.37 7.14
CA ARG A 134 -4.22 20.27 7.50
C ARG A 134 -5.24 20.41 6.37
N ARG A 135 -4.77 20.58 5.11
CA ARG A 135 -5.63 20.82 3.94
C ARG A 135 -6.55 19.64 3.62
N TRP A 136 -6.06 18.44 3.77
CA TRP A 136 -6.82 17.22 3.46
C TRP A 136 -7.19 16.38 4.67
N ALA A 137 -7.15 16.95 5.88
CA ALA A 137 -7.55 16.27 7.11
C ALA A 137 -8.96 15.65 6.98
N GLY A 138 -9.09 14.36 7.27
CA GLY A 138 -10.34 13.60 7.17
C GLY A 138 -10.84 13.35 5.74
N ARG A 139 -10.10 13.79 4.70
CA ARG A 139 -10.46 13.58 3.29
C ARG A 139 -9.48 12.67 2.57
N LEU A 140 -8.19 12.80 2.87
CA LEU A 140 -7.11 11.97 2.36
C LEU A 140 -6.14 11.65 3.50
N ASN A 141 -5.53 10.48 3.45
CA ASN A 141 -4.31 10.18 4.18
C ASN A 141 -3.13 10.77 3.43
N ALA A 142 -2.24 11.47 4.15
CA ALA A 142 -1.01 12.01 3.58
C ALA A 142 0.17 11.65 4.47
N ALA A 143 1.11 10.89 3.91
CA ALA A 143 2.29 10.41 4.61
C ALA A 143 3.52 10.33 3.70
N THR A 144 4.70 10.48 4.29
CA THR A 144 5.96 10.18 3.60
C THR A 144 6.25 8.69 3.72
N SER A 145 6.36 7.99 2.59
CA SER A 145 6.75 6.57 2.54
C SER A 145 8.27 6.41 2.42
N MET A 146 8.92 7.36 1.78
CA MET A 146 10.36 7.54 1.71
C MET A 146 10.68 9.03 1.88
N PRO A 147 11.91 9.42 2.19
CA PRO A 147 12.27 10.83 2.39
C PRO A 147 11.87 11.76 1.24
N THR A 148 11.85 11.25 0.01
CA THR A 148 11.54 11.98 -1.23
C THR A 148 10.12 11.73 -1.75
N TYR A 149 9.27 10.92 -1.07
CA TYR A 149 7.94 10.56 -1.54
C TYR A 149 6.85 10.96 -0.53
N LEU A 150 5.97 11.85 -0.96
CA LEU A 150 4.74 12.21 -0.24
C LEU A 150 3.56 11.56 -0.94
N GLU A 151 2.99 10.54 -0.30
CA GLU A 151 1.88 9.76 -0.80
C GLU A 151 0.55 10.26 -0.28
N PHE A 152 -0.46 10.23 -1.17
CA PHE A 152 -1.86 10.52 -0.84
C PHE A 152 -2.69 9.29 -1.19
N THR A 153 -3.46 8.82 -0.22
CA THR A 153 -4.42 7.72 -0.38
C THR A 153 -5.79 8.13 0.15
N SER A 154 -6.82 7.43 -0.26
CA SER A 154 -8.15 7.59 0.32
C SER A 154 -8.11 7.30 1.83
N VAL A 155 -8.96 7.95 2.62
CA VAL A 155 -9.14 7.61 4.04
C VAL A 155 -9.69 6.19 4.24
N GLU A 156 -10.32 5.61 3.21
CA GLU A 156 -10.79 4.22 3.20
C GLU A 156 -9.67 3.22 2.87
N SER A 157 -8.51 3.73 2.39
CA SER A 157 -7.36 2.95 1.97
C SER A 157 -6.50 2.59 3.19
N ASP A 158 -6.74 1.43 3.75
CA ASP A 158 -6.01 0.90 4.90
C ASP A 158 -5.89 -0.62 4.80
N LYS A 159 -4.76 -1.17 5.23
CA LYS A 159 -4.51 -2.62 5.16
C LYS A 159 -5.47 -3.42 6.04
N ALA A 160 -5.86 -2.89 7.19
CA ALA A 160 -6.83 -3.55 8.06
C ALA A 160 -8.21 -3.61 7.39
N THR A 161 -8.68 -2.49 6.83
CA THR A 161 -9.97 -2.42 6.13
C THR A 161 -10.02 -3.40 4.96
N ALA A 162 -8.95 -3.47 4.16
CA ALA A 162 -8.86 -4.41 3.05
C ALA A 162 -8.79 -5.88 3.51
N LEU A 163 -8.07 -6.15 4.59
CA LEU A 163 -7.97 -7.48 5.20
C LEU A 163 -9.31 -7.92 5.79
N GLN A 164 -9.99 -7.03 6.51
CA GLN A 164 -11.34 -7.27 7.05
C GLN A 164 -12.32 -7.63 5.93
N PHE A 165 -12.35 -6.83 4.87
CA PHE A 165 -13.19 -7.10 3.70
C PHE A 165 -12.93 -8.48 3.12
N LEU A 166 -11.66 -8.89 2.99
CA LEU A 166 -11.32 -10.22 2.50
C LEU A 166 -11.76 -11.33 3.46
N CYS A 167 -11.53 -11.18 4.75
CA CYS A 167 -11.97 -12.16 5.76
C CYS A 167 -13.49 -12.34 5.71
N GLU A 168 -14.26 -11.26 5.66
CA GLU A 168 -15.72 -11.31 5.53
C GLU A 168 -16.15 -12.05 4.24
N ARG A 169 -15.52 -11.72 3.11
CA ARG A 169 -15.80 -12.34 1.81
C ARG A 169 -15.46 -13.84 1.76
N MET A 170 -14.43 -14.25 2.47
CA MET A 170 -13.95 -15.64 2.55
C MET A 170 -14.62 -16.44 3.66
N GLY A 171 -15.45 -15.80 4.50
CA GLY A 171 -16.09 -16.46 5.65
C GLY A 171 -15.10 -16.81 6.77
N VAL A 172 -13.98 -16.07 6.87
CA VAL A 172 -12.94 -16.23 7.90
C VAL A 172 -13.26 -15.28 9.06
N ALA A 173 -13.38 -15.81 10.26
CA ALA A 173 -13.58 -14.96 11.43
C ALA A 173 -12.29 -14.18 11.77
N GLN A 174 -12.42 -12.96 12.32
CA GLN A 174 -11.28 -12.16 12.76
C GLN A 174 -10.33 -12.96 13.66
N ALA A 175 -10.85 -13.75 14.58
CA ALA A 175 -10.07 -14.59 15.49
C ALA A 175 -9.22 -15.67 14.80
N GLU A 176 -9.55 -16.02 13.55
CA GLU A 176 -8.82 -16.99 12.72
C GLU A 176 -7.79 -16.32 11.81
N CYS A 177 -7.76 -14.98 11.78
CA CYS A 177 -6.85 -14.21 10.96
C CYS A 177 -5.52 -13.97 11.68
N VAL A 178 -4.43 -14.24 10.98
CA VAL A 178 -3.07 -13.90 11.43
C VAL A 178 -2.49 -12.84 10.50
N ALA A 179 -2.05 -11.71 11.05
CA ALA A 179 -1.39 -10.65 10.29
C ALA A 179 0.08 -10.52 10.71
N VAL A 180 0.98 -10.46 9.72
CA VAL A 180 2.42 -10.29 9.94
C VAL A 180 2.91 -9.06 9.19
N GLY A 181 3.67 -8.20 9.86
CA GLY A 181 4.19 -6.99 9.23
C GLY A 181 5.40 -6.39 9.94
N ASP A 182 6.04 -5.41 9.28
CA ASP A 182 7.24 -4.72 9.76
C ASP A 182 7.17 -3.20 9.54
N GLY A 183 6.27 -2.73 8.69
CA GLY A 183 6.09 -1.32 8.35
C GLY A 183 5.03 -0.62 9.20
N ARG A 184 5.14 0.71 9.34
CA ARG A 184 4.13 1.53 10.04
C ARG A 184 2.72 1.35 9.51
N ASN A 185 2.62 1.13 8.20
CA ASN A 185 1.37 0.85 7.50
C ASN A 185 0.80 -0.55 7.76
N ASP A 186 1.50 -1.40 8.52
CA ASP A 186 1.03 -2.72 8.93
C ASP A 186 0.39 -2.70 10.32
N ALA A 187 0.63 -1.63 11.10
CA ALA A 187 0.19 -1.57 12.49
C ALA A 187 -1.34 -1.76 12.64
N SER A 188 -2.14 -1.17 11.73
CA SER A 188 -3.59 -1.31 11.75
C SER A 188 -4.06 -2.76 11.52
N MET A 189 -3.51 -3.45 10.52
CA MET A 189 -3.87 -4.85 10.25
C MET A 189 -3.38 -5.81 11.34
N ILE A 190 -2.20 -5.54 11.92
CA ILE A 190 -1.65 -6.29 13.04
C ILE A 190 -2.55 -6.16 14.27
N ALA A 191 -2.98 -4.92 14.61
CA ALA A 191 -3.89 -4.67 15.72
C ALA A 191 -5.29 -5.26 15.51
N TRP A 192 -5.74 -5.36 14.25
CA TRP A 192 -7.08 -5.87 13.93
C TRP A 192 -7.13 -7.41 13.94
N ALA A 193 -6.08 -8.11 13.50
CA ALA A 193 -6.08 -9.57 13.36
C ALA A 193 -6.32 -10.29 14.71
N GLY A 194 -6.81 -11.52 14.66
CA GLY A 194 -6.91 -12.39 15.84
C GLY A 194 -5.56 -12.77 16.44
N LEU A 195 -4.51 -12.79 15.62
CA LEU A 195 -3.11 -12.86 16.06
C LEU A 195 -2.27 -11.88 15.25
N GLY A 196 -1.90 -10.78 15.87
CA GLY A 196 -0.98 -9.80 15.31
C GLY A 196 0.48 -10.15 15.59
N VAL A 197 1.31 -10.13 14.55
CA VAL A 197 2.73 -10.51 14.63
C VAL A 197 3.61 -9.42 14.03
N ALA A 198 4.55 -8.89 14.80
CA ALA A 198 5.58 -7.97 14.32
C ALA A 198 6.88 -8.72 13.98
N ILE A 199 7.62 -8.18 13.03
CA ILE A 199 9.00 -8.58 12.77
C ILE A 199 9.93 -7.86 13.75
N GLU A 200 10.94 -8.53 14.28
CA GLU A 200 11.97 -7.91 15.11
C GLU A 200 12.63 -6.71 14.42
N GLY A 201 12.79 -5.60 15.15
CA GLY A 201 13.34 -4.35 14.62
C GLY A 201 12.30 -3.45 13.96
N SER A 202 11.04 -3.84 13.91
CA SER A 202 9.93 -2.98 13.47
C SER A 202 9.82 -1.71 14.33
N PRO A 203 9.24 -0.61 13.80
CA PRO A 203 8.95 0.59 14.55
C PRO A 203 8.16 0.31 15.85
N PRO A 204 8.33 1.15 16.90
CA PRO A 204 7.67 0.92 18.21
C PRO A 204 6.15 0.77 18.13
N GLU A 205 5.50 1.53 17.25
CA GLU A 205 4.06 1.47 17.02
C GLU A 205 3.60 0.12 16.42
N VAL A 206 4.43 -0.50 15.59
CA VAL A 206 4.16 -1.83 15.01
C VAL A 206 4.34 -2.91 16.07
N GLN A 207 5.40 -2.80 16.88
CA GLN A 207 5.63 -3.72 17.99
C GLN A 207 4.53 -3.62 19.06
N ALA A 208 4.05 -2.39 19.35
CA ALA A 208 2.97 -2.16 20.32
C ALA A 208 1.61 -2.71 19.83
N ALA A 209 1.40 -2.80 18.52
CA ALA A 209 0.19 -3.36 17.92
C ALA A 209 0.17 -4.89 17.91
N ALA A 210 1.33 -5.55 18.09
CA ALA A 210 1.48 -6.98 17.93
C ALA A 210 1.41 -7.73 19.27
N GLU A 211 0.79 -8.90 19.26
CA GLU A 211 0.81 -9.85 20.39
C GLU A 211 2.09 -10.66 20.43
N ARG A 212 2.74 -10.82 19.28
CA ARG A 212 3.99 -11.59 19.13
C ARG A 212 4.98 -10.87 18.26
N THR A 213 6.26 -11.18 18.52
CA THR A 213 7.37 -10.76 17.66
C THR A 213 8.11 -12.02 17.17
N ILE A 214 8.47 -12.03 15.89
CA ILE A 214 9.24 -13.11 15.28
C ILE A 214 10.56 -12.57 14.69
N PRO A 215 11.61 -13.40 14.58
CA PRO A 215 12.87 -13.02 13.95
C PRO A 215 12.70 -12.49 12.52
N GLY A 216 13.53 -11.53 12.15
CA GLY A 216 13.54 -10.92 10.82
C GLY A 216 13.98 -11.85 9.69
N PRO A 217 14.02 -11.32 8.44
CA PRO A 217 14.42 -12.07 7.25
C PRO A 217 15.75 -12.80 7.43
N GLY A 218 15.85 -14.02 6.89
CA GLY A 218 17.03 -14.87 6.99
C GLY A 218 17.23 -15.57 8.35
N ARG A 219 16.43 -15.26 9.38
CA ARG A 219 16.52 -15.85 10.72
C ARG A 219 15.39 -16.82 11.06
N GLY A 220 14.60 -17.21 10.07
CA GLY A 220 13.57 -18.25 10.20
C GLY A 220 12.29 -17.85 10.91
N GLY A 221 11.98 -16.56 11.07
CA GLY A 221 10.79 -16.10 11.78
C GLY A 221 9.48 -16.63 11.21
N ILE A 222 9.30 -16.57 9.88
CA ILE A 222 8.09 -17.12 9.22
C ILE A 222 7.98 -18.64 9.43
N LYS A 223 9.10 -19.38 9.39
CA LYS A 223 9.08 -20.81 9.69
C LYS A 223 8.63 -21.06 11.14
N GLN A 224 9.15 -20.29 12.09
CA GLN A 224 8.74 -20.39 13.50
C GLN A 224 7.24 -20.13 13.68
N LEU A 225 6.69 -19.14 12.99
CA LEU A 225 5.26 -18.86 12.99
C LEU A 225 4.47 -20.02 12.36
N ALA A 226 4.88 -20.52 11.21
CA ALA A 226 4.24 -21.67 10.57
C ALA A 226 4.25 -22.91 11.50
N ASP A 227 5.37 -23.21 12.15
CA ASP A 227 5.48 -24.32 13.11
C ASP A 227 4.52 -24.12 14.32
N LEU A 228 4.24 -22.87 14.71
CA LEU A 228 3.27 -22.56 15.76
C LEU A 228 1.83 -22.80 15.30
N LEU A 229 1.47 -22.33 14.12
CA LEU A 229 0.12 -22.42 13.55
C LEU A 229 -0.27 -23.84 13.12
N LEU A 230 0.71 -24.68 12.81
CA LEU A 230 0.52 -26.05 12.35
C LEU A 230 0.62 -27.11 13.47
N ARG A 231 0.82 -26.68 14.72
CA ARG A 231 0.76 -27.60 15.85
C ARG A 231 -0.69 -28.05 16.09
N PRO A 232 -0.93 -29.36 16.21
CA PRO A 232 -2.23 -29.88 16.52
C PRO A 232 -2.73 -29.44 17.90
#